data_fe0e6ac6742cb36317d9509b243b56c8
#
_entry.id   fe0e6ac6742cb36317d9509b243b56c8
#
_cell.length_a   1.000
_cell.length_b   1.000
_cell.length_c   1.000
_cell.angle_alpha   90.00
_cell.angle_beta   90.00
_cell.angle_gamma   90.00
#
_symmetry.space_group_name_H-M   'P 1'
#
loop_
_entity.id
_entity.type
_entity.pdbx_description
1 polymer ?
#
loop_
_entity_poly.entity_id
_entity_poly.type
_entity_poly.pdbx_seq_one_letter_code
_entity_poly.pdbx_strand_id
1 'polypeptide(L)'
;MSGVTKSYFLSNGEEIPVLKGIDLEIQENEFIALMGESGSGKSTLLNLLGCLNPIDAGTYILAGQDITELRDDTSLATIRNEMMGFIFQQFHLIQKMTALKNVALPGFYRGMSQKEREEKAAQLLMEIGLPDRMDHKPSELSGGQQQRVSIARALMNDPEIILADEPTGALDSKTGIEVMELFTEFRKRGKTIVMVTHTPEVAKYADRIIFLKDGQVVNHDYHAL
;
A
#
# COMPACT_ATOMS: atom_id res chain seq x y z
N MET A 1 -14.96 -2.25 -6.93
CA MET A 1 -15.64 -0.96 -6.61
C MET A 1 -16.57 -0.61 -7.76
N SER A 2 -17.78 -0.11 -7.47
CA SER A 2 -18.72 0.34 -8.49
C SER A 2 -19.38 1.64 -8.09
N GLY A 3 -19.29 2.67 -8.94
CA GLY A 3 -19.83 4.00 -8.73
C GLY A 3 -19.30 4.72 -7.48
N VAL A 4 -18.08 4.41 -7.01
CA VAL A 4 -17.57 4.89 -5.74
C VAL A 4 -17.25 6.37 -5.80
N THR A 5 -17.76 7.14 -4.82
CA THR A 5 -17.47 8.55 -4.65
C THR A 5 -16.75 8.85 -3.34
N LYS A 6 -15.99 9.95 -3.34
CA LYS A 6 -15.35 10.50 -2.12
C LYS A 6 -15.21 12.00 -2.20
N SER A 7 -15.70 12.68 -1.16
CA SER A 7 -15.54 14.10 -0.96
C SER A 7 -14.84 14.39 0.36
N TYR A 8 -14.23 15.56 0.44
CA TYR A 8 -13.70 16.12 1.68
C TYR A 8 -14.32 17.49 1.93
N PHE A 9 -14.39 17.90 3.19
CA PHE A 9 -14.96 19.19 3.58
C PHE A 9 -13.85 20.11 4.09
N LEU A 10 -13.83 21.33 3.58
CA LEU A 10 -12.98 22.38 4.12
C LEU A 10 -13.53 22.87 5.47
N SER A 11 -12.70 23.60 6.22
CA SER A 11 -13.10 24.19 7.51
C SER A 11 -14.27 25.20 7.41
N ASN A 12 -14.53 25.75 6.22
CA ASN A 12 -15.67 26.60 5.90
C ASN A 12 -16.95 25.84 5.54
N GLY A 13 -16.92 24.48 5.52
CA GLY A 13 -18.03 23.62 5.13
C GLY A 13 -18.17 23.38 3.62
N GLU A 14 -17.30 23.92 2.80
CA GLU A 14 -17.30 23.69 1.36
C GLU A 14 -16.90 22.25 1.05
N GLU A 15 -17.71 21.56 0.22
CA GLU A 15 -17.47 20.20 -0.23
C GLU A 15 -16.54 20.19 -1.45
N ILE A 16 -15.47 19.38 -1.37
CA ILE A 16 -14.55 19.13 -2.47
C ILE A 16 -14.69 17.68 -2.93
N PRO A 17 -15.38 17.41 -4.06
CA PRO A 17 -15.47 16.07 -4.62
C PRO A 17 -14.12 15.67 -5.22
N VAL A 18 -13.53 14.60 -4.69
CA VAL A 18 -12.22 14.09 -5.13
C VAL A 18 -12.37 12.87 -6.03
N LEU A 19 -13.25 11.93 -5.69
CA LEU A 19 -13.56 10.78 -6.55
C LEU A 19 -15.03 10.85 -6.98
N LYS A 20 -15.27 10.65 -8.29
CA LYS A 20 -16.53 11.00 -8.94
C LYS A 20 -17.12 9.79 -9.70
N GLY A 21 -17.46 8.73 -8.97
CA GLY A 21 -18.01 7.51 -9.56
C GLY A 21 -16.93 6.61 -10.14
N ILE A 22 -16.09 6.06 -9.26
CA ILE A 22 -15.02 5.11 -9.64
C ILE A 22 -15.63 3.73 -9.85
N ASP A 23 -15.48 3.21 -11.07
CA ASP A 23 -15.66 1.81 -11.41
C ASP A 23 -14.28 1.18 -11.58
N LEU A 24 -13.94 0.22 -10.73
CA LEU A 24 -12.63 -0.42 -10.72
C LEU A 24 -12.75 -1.86 -10.24
N GLU A 25 -12.26 -2.76 -11.07
CA GLU A 25 -12.10 -4.17 -10.74
C GLU A 25 -10.61 -4.52 -10.75
N ILE A 26 -10.15 -5.20 -9.69
CA ILE A 26 -8.79 -5.70 -9.53
C ILE A 26 -8.89 -7.19 -9.29
N GLN A 27 -8.20 -7.97 -10.11
CA GLN A 27 -8.20 -9.42 -9.98
C GLN A 27 -7.23 -9.88 -8.89
N GLU A 28 -7.51 -11.03 -8.31
CA GLU A 28 -6.57 -11.70 -7.41
C GLU A 28 -5.24 -11.95 -8.14
N ASN A 29 -4.11 -11.74 -7.45
CA ASN A 29 -2.76 -11.86 -7.98
C ASN A 29 -2.42 -10.87 -9.12
N GLU A 30 -3.21 -9.82 -9.32
CA GLU A 30 -2.91 -8.77 -10.28
C GLU A 30 -1.97 -7.72 -9.67
N PHE A 31 -1.02 -7.24 -10.44
CA PHE A 31 -0.22 -6.06 -10.10
C PHE A 31 -0.67 -4.88 -10.96
N ILE A 32 -1.32 -3.89 -10.37
CA ILE A 32 -1.75 -2.68 -11.07
C ILE A 32 -0.96 -1.45 -10.64
N ALA A 33 -0.75 -0.53 -11.59
CA ALA A 33 -0.21 0.80 -11.33
C ALA A 33 -1.30 1.86 -11.54
N LEU A 34 -1.53 2.70 -10.53
CA LEU A 34 -2.38 3.88 -10.62
C LEU A 34 -1.53 5.08 -11.02
N MET A 35 -1.79 5.64 -12.18
CA MET A 35 -1.12 6.82 -12.72
C MET A 35 -2.08 8.00 -12.90
N GLY A 36 -1.55 9.18 -13.10
CA GLY A 36 -2.31 10.41 -13.36
C GLY A 36 -1.62 11.64 -12.79
N GLU A 37 -2.13 12.82 -13.11
CA GLU A 37 -1.58 14.10 -12.66
C GLU A 37 -1.67 14.26 -11.13
N SER A 38 -0.89 15.19 -10.58
CA SER A 38 -1.04 15.57 -9.16
C SER A 38 -2.46 16.09 -8.90
N GLY A 39 -3.07 15.68 -7.79
CA GLY A 39 -4.45 16.06 -7.46
C GLY A 39 -5.56 15.28 -8.17
N SER A 40 -5.24 14.30 -9.03
CA SER A 40 -6.27 13.50 -9.72
C SER A 40 -7.06 12.53 -8.83
N GLY A 41 -6.65 12.34 -7.55
CA GLY A 41 -7.33 11.47 -6.59
C GLY A 41 -6.67 10.12 -6.33
N LYS A 42 -5.44 9.85 -6.85
CA LYS A 42 -4.74 8.55 -6.70
C LYS A 42 -4.56 8.10 -5.26
N SER A 43 -3.97 8.95 -4.41
CA SER A 43 -3.77 8.61 -2.99
C SER A 43 -5.10 8.47 -2.25
N THR A 44 -6.14 9.24 -2.63
CA THR A 44 -7.50 9.07 -2.11
C THR A 44 -8.06 7.69 -2.49
N LEU A 45 -7.93 7.29 -3.76
CA LEU A 45 -8.36 5.96 -4.20
C LEU A 45 -7.58 4.85 -3.49
N LEU A 46 -6.26 4.99 -3.36
CA LEU A 46 -5.43 4.03 -2.62
C LEU A 46 -5.88 3.91 -1.15
N ASN A 47 -6.22 5.05 -0.51
CA ASN A 47 -6.72 5.07 0.87
C ASN A 47 -8.09 4.41 1.01
N LEU A 48 -8.98 4.55 0.03
CA LEU A 48 -10.27 3.82 0.00
C LEU A 48 -10.06 2.33 -0.20
N LEU A 49 -9.22 1.94 -1.17
CA LEU A 49 -8.84 0.54 -1.39
C LEU A 49 -8.25 -0.08 -0.12
N GLY A 50 -7.47 0.70 0.61
CA GLY A 50 -6.85 0.32 1.88
C GLY A 50 -7.76 0.43 3.10
N CYS A 51 -9.04 0.71 2.96
CA CYS A 51 -9.95 0.88 4.08
C CYS A 51 -9.45 1.90 5.14
N LEU A 52 -8.62 2.88 4.74
CA LEU A 52 -8.17 3.97 5.61
C LEU A 52 -9.26 5.03 5.79
N ASN A 53 -10.15 5.14 4.82
CA ASN A 53 -11.33 6.00 4.85
C ASN A 53 -12.53 5.20 4.33
N PRO A 54 -13.76 5.45 4.84
CA PRO A 54 -14.97 4.90 4.23
C PRO A 54 -15.27 5.62 2.91
N ILE A 55 -15.98 4.93 2.00
CA ILE A 55 -16.55 5.53 0.80
C ILE A 55 -17.78 6.38 1.18
N ASP A 56 -18.12 7.38 0.38
CA ASP A 56 -19.32 8.21 0.62
C ASP A 56 -20.55 7.60 -0.05
N ALA A 57 -20.42 7.10 -1.29
CA ALA A 57 -21.46 6.37 -2.02
C ALA A 57 -20.83 5.35 -2.97
N GLY A 58 -21.66 4.50 -3.58
CA GLY A 58 -21.25 3.39 -4.44
C GLY A 58 -21.14 2.08 -3.66
N THR A 59 -20.51 1.07 -4.27
CA THR A 59 -20.33 -0.27 -3.68
C THR A 59 -18.85 -0.65 -3.64
N TYR A 60 -18.40 -1.22 -2.52
CA TYR A 60 -17.06 -1.76 -2.39
C TYR A 60 -17.10 -3.22 -1.92
N ILE A 61 -16.76 -4.13 -2.84
CA ILE A 61 -16.60 -5.56 -2.54
C ILE A 61 -15.10 -5.86 -2.47
N LEU A 62 -14.65 -6.44 -1.35
CA LEU A 62 -13.28 -6.82 -1.09
C LEU A 62 -13.21 -8.32 -0.84
N ALA A 63 -12.45 -9.06 -1.66
CA ALA A 63 -12.32 -10.52 -1.58
C ALA A 63 -13.69 -11.24 -1.46
N GLY A 64 -14.68 -10.78 -2.24
CA GLY A 64 -16.05 -11.32 -2.23
C GLY A 64 -16.94 -10.84 -1.08
N GLN A 65 -16.42 -10.09 -0.14
CA GLN A 65 -17.18 -9.51 0.98
C GLN A 65 -17.62 -8.08 0.65
N ASP A 66 -18.89 -7.77 0.79
CA ASP A 66 -19.39 -6.41 0.71
C ASP A 66 -19.03 -5.64 1.99
N ILE A 67 -18.18 -4.63 1.85
CA ILE A 67 -17.73 -3.77 2.93
C ILE A 67 -18.25 -2.33 2.80
N THR A 68 -19.19 -2.11 1.90
CA THR A 68 -19.76 -0.79 1.54
C THR A 68 -20.23 -0.01 2.76
N GLU A 69 -20.92 -0.67 3.69
CA GLU A 69 -21.53 -0.03 4.86
C GLU A 69 -20.64 -0.01 6.11
N LEU A 70 -19.43 -0.54 6.02
CA LEU A 70 -18.49 -0.49 7.15
C LEU A 70 -18.01 0.95 7.36
N ARG A 71 -18.38 1.53 8.49
CA ARG A 71 -18.05 2.91 8.88
C ARG A 71 -17.24 2.99 10.17
N ASP A 72 -17.30 1.92 10.97
CA ASP A 72 -16.60 1.90 12.26
C ASP A 72 -15.12 1.57 12.08
N ASP A 73 -14.28 2.31 12.82
CA ASP A 73 -12.83 2.18 12.73
C ASP A 73 -12.32 0.80 13.12
N THR A 74 -13.03 0.08 13.99
CA THR A 74 -12.60 -1.24 14.49
C THR A 74 -12.72 -2.29 13.39
N SER A 75 -13.86 -2.34 12.68
CA SER A 75 -14.07 -3.27 11.56
C SER A 75 -13.09 -3.01 10.43
N LEU A 76 -12.91 -1.73 10.04
CA LEU A 76 -11.94 -1.35 9.02
C LEU A 76 -10.50 -1.65 9.45
N ALA A 77 -10.14 -1.44 10.72
CA ALA A 77 -8.82 -1.77 11.25
C ALA A 77 -8.55 -3.29 11.23
N THR A 78 -9.57 -4.11 11.50
CA THR A 78 -9.46 -5.57 11.42
C THR A 78 -9.13 -6.01 9.99
N ILE A 79 -9.89 -5.52 8.99
CA ILE A 79 -9.63 -5.79 7.57
C ILE A 79 -8.21 -5.38 7.18
N ARG A 80 -7.78 -4.16 7.55
CA ARG A 80 -6.42 -3.68 7.27
C ARG A 80 -5.36 -4.60 7.86
N ASN A 81 -5.54 -4.96 9.13
CA ASN A 81 -4.55 -5.79 9.85
C ASN A 81 -4.45 -7.22 9.29
N GLU A 82 -5.54 -7.77 8.78
CA GLU A 82 -5.59 -9.15 8.29
C GLU A 82 -5.20 -9.29 6.83
N MET A 83 -5.62 -8.35 5.99
CA MET A 83 -5.57 -8.51 4.54
C MET A 83 -4.60 -7.57 3.84
N MET A 84 -4.14 -6.47 4.50
CA MET A 84 -3.46 -5.39 3.79
C MET A 84 -2.08 -5.09 4.35
N GLY A 85 -1.12 -4.88 3.45
CA GLY A 85 0.21 -4.32 3.74
C GLY A 85 0.36 -2.95 3.10
N PHE A 86 0.81 -1.95 3.87
CA PHE A 86 1.00 -0.59 3.37
C PHE A 86 2.47 -0.22 3.26
N ILE A 87 2.85 0.35 2.12
CA ILE A 87 4.19 0.85 1.82
C ILE A 87 4.05 2.31 1.36
N PHE A 88 4.76 3.22 1.99
CA PHE A 88 4.67 4.66 1.74
C PHE A 88 6.00 5.23 1.24
N GLN A 89 5.94 6.33 0.50
CA GLN A 89 7.10 7.07 0.01
C GLN A 89 8.02 7.54 1.14
N GLN A 90 7.47 8.01 2.26
CA GLN A 90 8.21 8.51 3.43
C GLN A 90 8.50 7.42 4.47
N PHE A 91 8.41 6.13 4.11
CA PHE A 91 8.67 4.95 4.93
C PHE A 91 7.78 4.84 6.18
N HIS A 92 7.43 5.92 6.85
CA HIS A 92 6.63 6.01 8.09
C HIS A 92 7.11 5.04 9.18
N LEU A 93 8.42 4.96 9.39
CA LEU A 93 9.01 4.17 10.45
C LEU A 93 8.97 4.94 11.78
N ILE A 94 8.71 4.22 12.87
CA ILE A 94 8.73 4.78 14.22
C ILE A 94 10.20 5.00 14.62
N GLN A 95 10.61 6.26 14.69
CA GLN A 95 12.01 6.67 14.86
C GLN A 95 12.68 6.16 16.15
N LYS A 96 11.87 5.92 17.20
CA LYS A 96 12.38 5.41 18.49
C LYS A 96 12.51 3.89 18.55
N MET A 97 12.01 3.18 17.54
CA MET A 97 12.04 1.71 17.45
C MET A 97 13.15 1.26 16.51
N THR A 98 13.74 0.09 16.79
CA THR A 98 14.67 -0.58 15.87
C THR A 98 13.94 -1.10 14.64
N ALA A 99 14.68 -1.51 13.60
CA ALA A 99 14.12 -2.14 12.41
C ALA A 99 13.27 -3.36 12.78
N LEU A 100 13.80 -4.24 13.65
CA LEU A 100 13.08 -5.42 14.15
C LEU A 100 11.74 -5.04 14.79
N LYS A 101 11.74 -4.04 15.67
CA LYS A 101 10.51 -3.61 16.36
C LYS A 101 9.51 -2.93 15.42
N ASN A 102 9.98 -2.18 14.43
CA ASN A 102 9.12 -1.60 13.41
C ASN A 102 8.41 -2.70 12.60
N VAL A 103 9.14 -3.73 12.18
CA VAL A 103 8.59 -4.86 11.42
C VAL A 103 7.65 -5.70 12.28
N ALA A 104 7.97 -5.94 13.55
CA ALA A 104 7.16 -6.73 14.47
C ALA A 104 5.81 -6.06 14.88
N LEU A 105 5.67 -4.76 14.67
CA LEU A 105 4.53 -3.98 15.19
C LEU A 105 3.15 -4.46 14.70
N PRO A 106 2.92 -4.77 13.41
CA PRO A 106 1.61 -5.27 12.96
C PRO A 106 1.24 -6.60 13.62
N GLY A 107 2.21 -7.47 13.92
CA GLY A 107 1.98 -8.72 14.64
C GLY A 107 1.47 -8.52 16.07
N PHE A 108 1.84 -7.40 16.72
CA PHE A 108 1.28 -7.03 18.02
C PHE A 108 -0.24 -6.79 17.93
N TYR A 109 -0.68 -6.04 16.93
CA TYR A 109 -2.11 -5.79 16.71
C TYR A 109 -2.88 -7.04 16.27
N ARG A 110 -2.19 -8.04 15.69
CA ARG A 110 -2.77 -9.36 15.38
C ARG A 110 -2.82 -10.30 16.57
N GLY A 111 -2.31 -9.88 17.73
CA GLY A 111 -2.32 -10.69 18.96
C GLY A 111 -1.20 -11.73 19.07
N MET A 112 -0.17 -11.64 18.21
CA MET A 112 1.00 -12.52 18.31
C MET A 112 1.77 -12.27 19.60
N SER A 113 2.31 -13.32 20.21
CA SER A 113 3.23 -13.20 21.33
C SER A 113 4.49 -12.44 20.93
N GLN A 114 5.19 -11.86 21.90
CA GLN A 114 6.43 -11.12 21.60
C GLN A 114 7.45 -11.99 20.87
N LYS A 115 7.62 -13.22 21.30
CA LYS A 115 8.57 -14.15 20.69
C LYS A 115 8.22 -14.44 19.23
N GLU A 116 6.97 -14.82 18.95
CA GLU A 116 6.51 -15.14 17.59
C GLU A 116 6.68 -13.96 16.62
N ARG A 117 6.28 -12.74 17.03
CA ARG A 117 6.39 -11.57 16.14
C ARG A 117 7.84 -11.14 15.93
N GLU A 118 8.73 -11.25 16.93
CA GLU A 118 10.15 -10.92 16.76
C GLU A 118 10.87 -11.97 15.90
N GLU A 119 10.57 -13.27 16.05
CA GLU A 119 11.11 -14.33 15.18
C GLU A 119 10.67 -14.12 13.73
N LYS A 120 9.38 -13.87 13.48
CA LYS A 120 8.86 -13.60 12.14
C LYS A 120 9.45 -12.32 11.54
N ALA A 121 9.56 -11.25 12.33
CA ALA A 121 10.17 -10.00 11.89
C ALA A 121 11.64 -10.18 11.50
N ALA A 122 12.40 -10.96 12.27
CA ALA A 122 13.79 -11.29 11.95
C ALA A 122 13.90 -12.07 10.62
N GLN A 123 13.03 -13.05 10.39
CA GLN A 123 12.97 -13.79 9.12
C GLN A 123 12.69 -12.85 7.94
N LEU A 124 11.69 -11.97 8.05
CA LEU A 124 11.38 -10.99 7.02
C LEU A 124 12.55 -10.04 6.74
N LEU A 125 13.26 -9.57 7.77
CA LEU A 125 14.44 -8.74 7.60
C LEU A 125 15.60 -9.48 6.90
N MET A 126 15.78 -10.77 7.17
CA MET A 126 16.73 -11.61 6.44
C MET A 126 16.33 -11.76 4.96
N GLU A 127 15.05 -12.05 4.68
CA GLU A 127 14.54 -12.21 3.31
C GLU A 127 14.76 -10.97 2.43
N ILE A 128 14.64 -9.78 3.02
CA ILE A 128 14.85 -8.51 2.30
C ILE A 128 16.30 -8.01 2.33
N GLY A 129 17.25 -8.84 2.81
CA GLY A 129 18.68 -8.56 2.78
C GLY A 129 19.17 -7.59 3.86
N LEU A 130 18.54 -7.58 5.04
CA LEU A 130 18.91 -6.74 6.18
C LEU A 130 19.23 -7.52 7.48
N PRO A 131 19.95 -8.66 7.45
CA PRO A 131 20.23 -9.46 8.64
C PRO A 131 21.02 -8.69 9.70
N ASP A 132 21.95 -7.82 9.26
CA ASP A 132 22.85 -7.07 10.14
C ASP A 132 22.31 -5.69 10.55
N ARG A 133 21.02 -5.41 10.30
CA ARG A 133 20.38 -4.12 10.55
C ARG A 133 19.19 -4.18 11.50
N MET A 134 18.93 -5.34 12.09
CA MET A 134 17.75 -5.59 12.94
C MET A 134 17.67 -4.65 14.14
N ASP A 135 18.82 -4.35 14.75
CA ASP A 135 18.91 -3.51 15.96
C ASP A 135 19.11 -2.01 15.66
N HIS A 136 19.26 -1.64 14.37
CA HIS A 136 19.42 -0.24 13.98
C HIS A 136 18.09 0.50 14.02
N LYS A 137 18.15 1.79 14.41
CA LYS A 137 17.03 2.73 14.32
C LYS A 137 16.96 3.33 12.90
N PRO A 138 15.80 3.87 12.49
CA PRO A 138 15.66 4.50 11.17
C PRO A 138 16.73 5.55 10.86
N SER A 139 17.16 6.36 11.85
CA SER A 139 18.21 7.36 11.69
C SER A 139 19.61 6.78 11.37
N GLU A 140 19.80 5.48 11.55
CA GLU A 140 21.06 4.76 11.30
C GLU A 140 21.01 3.96 9.99
N LEU A 141 19.91 4.06 9.24
CA LEU A 141 19.65 3.34 8.00
C LEU A 141 19.64 4.30 6.80
N SER A 142 20.18 3.85 5.66
CA SER A 142 19.99 4.57 4.39
C SER A 142 18.52 4.58 3.96
N GLY A 143 18.14 5.48 3.04
CA GLY A 143 16.76 5.54 2.52
C GLY A 143 16.27 4.21 1.95
N GLY A 144 17.10 3.52 1.17
CA GLY A 144 16.77 2.19 0.65
C GLY A 144 16.63 1.11 1.74
N GLN A 145 17.45 1.17 2.79
CA GLN A 145 17.30 0.28 3.95
C GLN A 145 16.01 0.58 4.72
N GLN A 146 15.66 1.85 4.92
CA GLN A 146 14.40 2.24 5.54
C GLN A 146 13.19 1.75 4.73
N GLN A 147 13.24 1.87 3.39
CA GLN A 147 12.18 1.36 2.53
C GLN A 147 12.05 -0.16 2.62
N ARG A 148 13.16 -0.89 2.62
CA ARG A 148 13.12 -2.35 2.83
C ARG A 148 12.52 -2.70 4.19
N VAL A 149 12.84 -1.99 5.29
CA VAL A 149 12.19 -2.18 6.59
C VAL A 149 10.69 -1.90 6.51
N SER A 150 10.25 -0.84 5.79
CA SER A 150 8.84 -0.55 5.55
C SER A 150 8.14 -1.68 4.79
N ILE A 151 8.80 -2.25 3.79
CA ILE A 151 8.32 -3.42 3.02
C ILE A 151 8.19 -4.65 3.93
N ALA A 152 9.20 -4.98 4.73
CA ALA A 152 9.13 -6.10 5.67
C ALA A 152 8.00 -5.92 6.68
N ARG A 153 7.79 -4.70 7.18
CA ARG A 153 6.66 -4.37 8.05
C ARG A 153 5.31 -4.62 7.37
N ALA A 154 5.17 -4.24 6.11
CA ALA A 154 3.95 -4.48 5.35
C ALA A 154 3.63 -5.98 5.19
N LEU A 155 4.66 -6.84 5.13
CA LEU A 155 4.52 -8.29 4.97
C LEU A 155 4.31 -9.03 6.31
N MET A 156 4.39 -8.36 7.45
CA MET A 156 4.40 -9.00 8.77
C MET A 156 3.19 -9.91 9.01
N ASN A 157 2.02 -9.52 8.58
CA ASN A 157 0.79 -10.30 8.75
C ASN A 157 0.44 -11.19 7.56
N ASP A 158 1.38 -11.35 6.60
CA ASP A 158 1.19 -12.10 5.37
C ASP A 158 -0.03 -11.63 4.55
N PRO A 159 -0.14 -10.33 4.22
CA PRO A 159 -1.31 -9.76 3.59
C PRO A 159 -1.56 -10.34 2.20
N GLU A 160 -2.82 -10.40 1.78
CA GLU A 160 -3.22 -10.75 0.42
C GLU A 160 -3.00 -9.58 -0.54
N ILE A 161 -3.13 -8.35 -0.03
CA ILE A 161 -3.07 -7.12 -0.82
C ILE A 161 -1.94 -6.21 -0.30
N ILE A 162 -1.10 -5.74 -1.20
CA ILE A 162 -0.05 -4.76 -0.93
C ILE A 162 -0.45 -3.44 -1.60
N LEU A 163 -0.54 -2.38 -0.81
CA LEU A 163 -0.84 -1.02 -1.26
C LEU A 163 0.41 -0.17 -1.12
N ALA A 164 0.90 0.37 -2.23
CA ALA A 164 2.14 1.14 -2.27
C ALA A 164 1.90 2.54 -2.82
N ASP A 165 2.21 3.57 -2.04
CA ASP A 165 2.16 4.97 -2.48
C ASP A 165 3.57 5.46 -2.79
N GLU A 166 3.89 5.59 -4.07
CA GLU A 166 5.19 6.02 -4.60
C GLU A 166 6.41 5.32 -3.94
N PRO A 167 6.47 3.98 -3.95
CA PRO A 167 7.42 3.22 -3.14
C PRO A 167 8.89 3.46 -3.47
N THR A 168 9.19 4.08 -4.61
CA THR A 168 10.55 4.39 -5.07
C THR A 168 10.85 5.89 -5.13
N GLY A 169 9.86 6.74 -4.84
CA GLY A 169 9.95 8.19 -5.06
C GLY A 169 11.02 8.93 -4.23
N ALA A 170 11.46 8.34 -3.11
CA ALA A 170 12.52 8.89 -2.25
C ALA A 170 13.88 8.18 -2.43
N LEU A 171 14.03 7.31 -3.45
CA LEU A 171 15.20 6.45 -3.64
C LEU A 171 16.00 6.86 -4.88
N ASP A 172 17.29 6.56 -4.88
CA ASP A 172 18.09 6.59 -6.10
C ASP A 172 17.66 5.49 -7.08
N SER A 173 18.01 5.66 -8.36
CA SER A 173 17.54 4.77 -9.44
C SER A 173 17.91 3.30 -9.21
N LYS A 174 19.12 3.02 -8.71
CA LYS A 174 19.57 1.65 -8.48
C LYS A 174 18.76 0.98 -7.36
N THR A 175 18.63 1.67 -6.24
CA THR A 175 17.85 1.19 -5.10
C THR A 175 16.37 1.05 -5.46
N GLY A 176 15.84 1.96 -6.30
CA GLY A 176 14.48 1.87 -6.83
C GLY A 176 14.24 0.58 -7.62
N ILE A 177 15.18 0.19 -8.51
CA ILE A 177 15.09 -1.07 -9.25
C ILE A 177 15.07 -2.26 -8.28
N GLU A 178 15.97 -2.31 -7.30
CA GLU A 178 16.02 -3.40 -6.31
C GLU A 178 14.71 -3.53 -5.52
N VAL A 179 14.05 -2.41 -5.22
CA VAL A 179 12.72 -2.40 -4.59
C VAL A 179 11.66 -2.94 -5.53
N MET A 180 11.67 -2.57 -6.82
CA MET A 180 10.69 -3.08 -7.79
C MET A 180 10.86 -4.58 -8.06
N GLU A 181 12.08 -5.12 -7.98
CA GLU A 181 12.32 -6.56 -8.03
C GLU A 181 11.63 -7.29 -6.86
N LEU A 182 11.63 -6.73 -5.64
CA LEU A 182 10.88 -7.30 -4.53
C LEU A 182 9.37 -7.33 -4.81
N PHE A 183 8.79 -6.28 -5.40
CA PHE A 183 7.37 -6.27 -5.78
C PHE A 183 7.07 -7.37 -6.82
N THR A 184 7.96 -7.57 -7.79
CA THR A 184 7.84 -8.66 -8.76
C THR A 184 7.84 -10.04 -8.09
N GLU A 185 8.69 -10.25 -7.09
CA GLU A 185 8.72 -11.51 -6.32
C GLU A 185 7.43 -11.68 -5.48
N PHE A 186 6.89 -10.61 -4.89
CA PHE A 186 5.63 -10.70 -4.15
C PHE A 186 4.46 -11.07 -5.06
N ARG A 187 4.40 -10.49 -6.27
CA ARG A 187 3.42 -10.89 -7.28
C ARG A 187 3.54 -12.37 -7.64
N LYS A 188 4.75 -12.88 -7.87
CA LYS A 188 4.99 -14.32 -8.15
C LYS A 188 4.55 -15.22 -6.99
N ARG A 189 4.60 -14.73 -5.75
CA ARG A 189 4.09 -15.41 -4.56
C ARG A 189 2.57 -15.29 -4.38
N GLY A 190 1.84 -14.75 -5.36
CA GLY A 190 0.39 -14.64 -5.35
C GLY A 190 -0.17 -13.42 -4.62
N LYS A 191 0.62 -12.37 -4.40
CA LYS A 191 0.11 -11.14 -3.79
C LYS A 191 -0.55 -10.24 -4.84
N THR A 192 -1.69 -9.67 -4.51
CA THR A 192 -2.30 -8.59 -5.29
C THR A 192 -1.62 -7.27 -4.92
N ILE A 193 -1.22 -6.48 -5.91
CA ILE A 193 -0.45 -5.25 -5.68
C ILE A 193 -1.15 -4.07 -6.35
N VAL A 194 -1.37 -3.00 -5.58
CA VAL A 194 -1.84 -1.71 -6.10
C VAL A 194 -0.77 -0.66 -5.78
N MET A 195 -0.16 -0.11 -6.81
CA MET A 195 0.91 0.86 -6.67
C MET A 195 0.53 2.19 -7.29
N VAL A 196 0.61 3.27 -6.54
CA VAL A 196 0.58 4.64 -7.09
C VAL A 196 1.98 5.00 -7.53
N THR A 197 2.12 5.49 -8.76
CA THR A 197 3.38 6.06 -9.27
C THR A 197 3.10 7.12 -10.33
N HIS A 198 3.98 8.09 -10.42
CA HIS A 198 4.01 9.06 -11.52
C HIS A 198 5.13 8.77 -12.54
N THR A 199 5.94 7.72 -12.28
CA THR A 199 7.11 7.35 -13.07
C THR A 199 6.76 6.22 -14.04
N PRO A 200 6.78 6.45 -15.37
CA PRO A 200 6.42 5.42 -16.36
C PRO A 200 7.31 4.18 -16.29
N GLU A 201 8.60 4.34 -15.97
CA GLU A 201 9.56 3.24 -15.84
C GLU A 201 9.17 2.30 -14.69
N VAL A 202 8.63 2.84 -13.60
CA VAL A 202 8.13 2.07 -12.45
C VAL A 202 6.80 1.41 -12.78
N ALA A 203 5.92 2.09 -13.51
CA ALA A 203 4.63 1.55 -13.93
C ALA A 203 4.75 0.30 -14.83
N LYS A 204 5.85 0.15 -15.57
CA LYS A 204 6.11 -1.04 -16.43
C LYS A 204 6.25 -2.36 -15.67
N TYR A 205 6.44 -2.33 -14.36
CA TYR A 205 6.44 -3.55 -13.54
C TYR A 205 5.04 -4.11 -13.29
N ALA A 206 4.00 -3.30 -13.51
CA ALA A 206 2.61 -3.70 -13.34
C ALA A 206 2.08 -4.45 -14.57
N ASP A 207 1.11 -5.32 -14.35
CA ASP A 207 0.40 -6.02 -15.43
C ASP A 207 -0.51 -5.08 -16.20
N ARG A 208 -1.07 -4.08 -15.49
CA ARG A 208 -2.02 -3.12 -16.03
C ARG A 208 -1.81 -1.74 -15.41
N ILE A 209 -1.95 -0.71 -16.23
CA ILE A 209 -1.87 0.69 -15.80
C ILE A 209 -3.27 1.29 -15.87
N ILE A 210 -3.69 1.93 -14.77
CA ILE A 210 -4.97 2.63 -14.66
C ILE A 210 -4.68 4.12 -14.53
N PHE A 211 -5.26 4.93 -15.41
CA PHE A 211 -5.11 6.37 -15.37
C PHE A 211 -6.29 7.03 -14.66
N LEU A 212 -5.96 7.85 -13.65
CA LEU A 212 -6.90 8.74 -12.98
C LEU A 212 -6.74 10.17 -13.50
N LYS A 213 -7.87 10.79 -13.86
CA LYS A 213 -7.95 12.21 -14.21
C LYS A 213 -9.19 12.82 -13.60
N ASP A 214 -9.04 13.95 -12.92
CA ASP A 214 -10.16 14.74 -12.33
C ASP A 214 -11.12 13.91 -11.48
N GLY A 215 -10.61 12.89 -10.77
CA GLY A 215 -11.39 12.02 -9.91
C GLY A 215 -12.12 10.89 -10.61
N GLN A 216 -11.79 10.59 -11.86
CA GLN A 216 -12.38 9.52 -12.64
C GLN A 216 -11.31 8.60 -13.26
N VAL A 217 -11.65 7.34 -13.48
CA VAL A 217 -10.82 6.42 -14.26
C VAL A 217 -11.05 6.72 -15.74
N VAL A 218 -10.01 7.10 -16.47
CA VAL A 218 -10.13 7.52 -17.87
C VAL A 218 -9.61 6.50 -18.88
N ASN A 219 -8.85 5.49 -18.42
CA ASN A 219 -8.40 4.42 -19.30
C ASN A 219 -8.10 3.15 -18.48
N HIS A 220 -8.62 2.01 -18.95
CA HIS A 220 -8.53 0.73 -18.22
C HIS A 220 -7.43 -0.21 -18.74
N ASP A 221 -6.89 0.05 -19.95
CA ASP A 221 -6.09 -0.95 -20.66
C ASP A 221 -4.86 -0.34 -21.34
N TYR A 222 -3.82 -0.04 -20.57
CA TYR A 222 -2.46 -0.13 -21.10
C TYR A 222 -1.82 -1.40 -20.51
N HIS A 223 -1.87 -2.50 -21.23
CA HIS A 223 -0.97 -3.59 -20.97
C HIS A 223 0.44 -3.04 -21.11
N ALA A 224 1.28 -3.22 -20.10
CA ALA A 224 2.68 -2.84 -20.18
C ALA A 224 3.30 -3.62 -21.36
N LEU A 225 3.76 -2.89 -22.36
CA LEU A 225 4.45 -3.42 -23.55
C LEU A 225 5.84 -3.92 -23.17
#